data_71d0454a0584881ff38562589a82bd17
#
_entry.id   71d0454a0584881ff38562589a82bd17
#
_cell.length_a   1.000
_cell.length_b   1.000
_cell.length_c   1.000
_cell.angle_alpha   90.00
_cell.angle_beta   90.00
_cell.angle_gamma   90.00
#
_symmetry.space_group_name_H-M   'P 1'
#
loop_
_entity.id
_entity.type
_entity.pdbx_description
1 polymer ?
#
loop_
_entity_poly.entity_id
_entity_poly.type
_entity_poly.pdbx_seq_one_letter_code
_entity_poly.pdbx_strand_id
1 'polypeptide(L)'
;MDPKKFSPKLLFQIIVQLISGANKEGYNHALVKVFGSRLKDMPLKSSLCKIRQRISFKFFEDTFLDLLKDFEPQRRTFKSLCIYSIDGLQMTLPRTNNIVDAGYTGRAVSKYRESYMPRMYLTHAYDVLSGVTKAFKYHTRPDEITDAVNMVAMFEKNSVCLYDRLYICARLIRAHIKTGNYFLFRARAKGVKKEVQEFFNSKRRRSSYVFEGLTIYLIKIKNQKTKKDDVFSTNLPPDWVTKKTIRRLYTLRWGVETSFCELTSTAKIQQWHSKFLNGILQELYAMFWVINYTKIQMYLRQESTTNPLNSKYSKPNFKLIFNWVKDRMGKILNKTRRVLDGMKWLIKISKEKREHLSRSYRREIKGPASPYPYNNTVWNII
;
A
#
# COMPACT_ATOMS: atom_id res chain seq x y z
N MET A 1 25.53 27.33 -8.37
CA MET A 1 24.29 27.16 -9.13
C MET A 1 23.17 27.85 -8.36
N ASP A 2 22.49 28.78 -9.00
CA ASP A 2 21.45 29.59 -8.40
C ASP A 2 20.30 28.69 -7.89
N PRO A 3 19.91 28.74 -6.58
CA PRO A 3 18.79 28.01 -6.04
C PRO A 3 17.47 28.22 -6.80
N LYS A 4 17.34 29.36 -7.50
CA LYS A 4 16.19 29.71 -8.34
C LYS A 4 15.98 28.78 -9.55
N LYS A 5 17.02 28.03 -9.97
CA LYS A 5 16.92 27.08 -11.10
C LYS A 5 16.43 25.69 -10.74
N PHE A 6 16.22 25.38 -9.46
CA PHE A 6 15.83 24.05 -9.00
C PHE A 6 14.34 23.99 -8.65
N SER A 7 13.49 23.70 -9.63
CA SER A 7 12.05 23.62 -9.39
C SER A 7 11.66 22.36 -8.58
N PRO A 8 10.60 22.41 -7.78
CA PRO A 8 10.04 21.21 -7.10
C PRO A 8 9.73 20.08 -8.07
N LYS A 9 9.27 20.38 -9.29
CA LYS A 9 9.04 19.43 -10.36
C LYS A 9 10.33 18.69 -10.78
N LEU A 10 11.45 19.40 -10.91
CA LEU A 10 12.73 18.79 -11.22
C LEU A 10 13.21 17.89 -10.08
N LEU A 11 13.04 18.33 -8.82
CA LEU A 11 13.34 17.50 -7.66
C LEU A 11 12.51 16.23 -7.65
N PHE A 12 11.19 16.32 -7.92
CA PHE A 12 10.31 15.18 -8.03
C PHE A 12 10.82 14.17 -9.09
N GLN A 13 11.19 14.63 -10.27
CA GLN A 13 11.76 13.79 -11.32
C GLN A 13 13.03 13.06 -10.86
N ILE A 14 13.94 13.77 -10.19
CA ILE A 14 15.18 13.16 -9.68
C ILE A 14 14.89 12.13 -8.62
N ILE A 15 14.00 12.41 -7.67
CA ILE A 15 13.63 11.47 -6.62
C ILE A 15 12.99 10.22 -7.23
N VAL A 16 12.10 10.35 -8.21
CA VAL A 16 11.52 9.21 -8.90
C VAL A 16 12.58 8.32 -9.58
N GLN A 17 13.64 8.92 -10.14
CA GLN A 17 14.74 8.14 -10.70
C GLN A 17 15.57 7.41 -9.62
N LEU A 18 15.68 7.99 -8.41
CA LEU A 18 16.35 7.34 -7.29
C LEU A 18 15.61 6.10 -6.80
N ILE A 19 14.28 6.20 -6.70
CA ILE A 19 13.42 5.27 -5.93
C ILE A 19 13.37 3.88 -6.54
N SER A 20 13.76 3.54 -7.65
CA SER A 20 13.54 2.20 -8.18
C SER A 20 14.56 1.83 -9.24
N GLY A 21 15.61 1.24 -8.80
CA GLY A 21 16.53 0.55 -9.68
C GLY A 21 16.59 -0.94 -9.35
N ALA A 22 16.76 -1.80 -10.34
CA ALA A 22 17.13 -3.20 -10.09
C ALA A 22 18.46 -3.25 -9.30
N ASN A 23 19.30 -2.26 -9.52
CA ASN A 23 20.51 -1.97 -8.79
C ASN A 23 20.31 -0.63 -8.09
N LYS A 24 20.86 -0.48 -6.88
CA LYS A 24 20.82 0.76 -6.10
C LYS A 24 21.55 1.87 -6.86
N GLU A 25 20.82 2.55 -7.73
CA GLU A 25 21.36 3.66 -8.50
C GLU A 25 21.55 4.87 -7.59
N GLY A 26 22.76 5.41 -7.56
CA GLY A 26 23.07 6.56 -6.72
C GLY A 26 22.58 7.89 -7.31
N TYR A 27 22.72 8.95 -6.54
CA TYR A 27 22.33 10.32 -6.95
C TYR A 27 22.88 10.73 -8.32
N ASN A 28 24.15 10.42 -8.60
CA ASN A 28 24.76 10.80 -9.88
C ASN A 28 24.06 10.14 -11.07
N HIS A 29 23.68 8.87 -10.94
CA HIS A 29 22.97 8.16 -11.99
C HIS A 29 21.58 8.77 -12.25
N ALA A 30 20.83 9.07 -11.18
CA ALA A 30 19.54 9.74 -11.29
C ALA A 30 19.66 11.13 -11.93
N LEU A 31 20.70 11.90 -11.59
CA LEU A 31 20.99 13.18 -12.20
C LEU A 31 21.30 13.02 -13.69
N VAL A 32 22.18 12.11 -14.07
CA VAL A 32 22.50 11.83 -15.48
C VAL A 32 21.24 11.44 -16.26
N LYS A 33 20.38 10.57 -15.71
CA LYS A 33 19.10 10.21 -16.36
C LYS A 33 18.17 11.42 -16.58
N VAL A 34 18.10 12.31 -15.61
CA VAL A 34 17.19 13.48 -15.69
C VAL A 34 17.74 14.56 -16.62
N PHE A 35 19.04 14.83 -16.57
CA PHE A 35 19.66 15.89 -17.38
C PHE A 35 19.98 15.41 -18.81
N GLY A 36 20.22 14.11 -19.01
CA GLY A 36 20.44 13.54 -20.34
C GLY A 36 21.54 14.26 -21.12
N SER A 37 21.20 14.88 -22.26
CA SER A 37 22.13 15.66 -23.07
C SER A 37 22.59 17.00 -22.48
N ARG A 38 21.92 17.47 -21.40
CA ARG A 38 22.23 18.75 -20.72
C ARG A 38 23.12 18.55 -19.51
N LEU A 39 24.15 17.72 -19.60
CA LEU A 39 25.04 17.41 -18.46
C LEU A 39 25.76 18.62 -17.88
N LYS A 40 26.02 19.67 -18.69
CA LYS A 40 26.62 20.94 -18.22
C LYS A 40 25.73 21.66 -17.22
N ASP A 41 24.42 21.44 -17.27
CA ASP A 41 23.44 22.03 -16.35
C ASP A 41 23.22 21.18 -15.09
N MET A 42 23.85 20.02 -15.03
CA MET A 42 23.65 19.05 -13.94
C MET A 42 24.22 19.60 -12.62
N PRO A 43 23.42 19.64 -11.53
CA PRO A 43 23.91 20.07 -10.24
C PRO A 43 24.85 19.03 -9.62
N LEU A 44 25.72 19.49 -8.74
CA LEU A 44 26.50 18.59 -7.90
C LEU A 44 25.59 17.84 -6.92
N LYS A 45 25.96 16.61 -6.59
CA LYS A 45 25.26 15.79 -5.59
C LYS A 45 25.07 16.53 -4.26
N SER A 46 26.09 17.26 -3.80
CA SER A 46 26.03 18.05 -2.56
C SER A 46 24.96 19.15 -2.63
N SER A 47 24.83 19.84 -3.75
CA SER A 47 23.78 20.85 -3.97
C SER A 47 22.40 20.22 -3.94
N LEU A 48 22.21 19.07 -4.58
CA LEU A 48 20.95 18.32 -4.52
C LEU A 48 20.58 17.90 -3.09
N CYS A 49 21.53 17.39 -2.31
CA CYS A 49 21.30 17.02 -0.92
C CYS A 49 20.87 18.23 -0.07
N LYS A 50 21.52 19.40 -0.24
CA LYS A 50 21.15 20.65 0.45
C LYS A 50 19.73 21.11 0.07
N ILE A 51 19.36 21.03 -1.21
CA ILE A 51 18.03 21.41 -1.69
C ILE A 51 16.97 20.46 -1.14
N ARG A 52 17.21 19.15 -1.13
CA ARG A 52 16.30 18.16 -0.55
C ARG A 52 15.98 18.44 0.93
N GLN A 53 16.95 18.91 1.72
CA GLN A 53 16.74 19.26 3.12
C GLN A 53 15.84 20.48 3.30
N ARG A 54 15.89 21.45 2.37
CA ARG A 54 15.09 22.69 2.42
C ARG A 54 13.64 22.50 1.92
N ILE A 55 13.42 21.57 1.01
CA ILE A 55 12.06 21.31 0.48
C ILE A 55 11.34 20.35 1.44
N SER A 56 10.18 20.77 1.94
CA SER A 56 9.34 19.94 2.80
C SER A 56 8.80 18.73 2.04
N PHE A 57 8.72 17.57 2.70
CA PHE A 57 8.03 16.39 2.17
C PHE A 57 6.54 16.65 1.87
N LYS A 58 5.96 17.67 2.49
CA LYS A 58 4.56 18.07 2.27
C LYS A 58 4.23 18.35 0.81
N PHE A 59 5.18 18.91 0.06
CA PHE A 59 5.01 19.06 -1.39
C PHE A 59 4.72 17.72 -2.09
N PHE A 60 5.38 16.64 -1.67
CA PHE A 60 5.17 15.31 -2.23
C PHE A 60 3.86 14.68 -1.72
N GLU A 61 3.49 14.95 -0.49
CA GLU A 61 2.20 14.58 0.09
C GLU A 61 1.04 15.23 -0.67
N ASP A 62 1.10 16.55 -0.87
CA ASP A 62 0.08 17.30 -1.61
C ASP A 62 -0.04 16.78 -3.06
N THR A 63 1.09 16.55 -3.73
CA THR A 63 1.12 15.99 -5.09
C THR A 63 0.48 14.58 -5.14
N PHE A 64 0.68 13.78 -4.10
CA PHE A 64 0.04 12.46 -3.98
C PHE A 64 -1.48 12.59 -3.76
N LEU A 65 -1.91 13.51 -2.93
CA LEU A 65 -3.34 13.76 -2.66
C LEU A 65 -4.06 14.32 -3.89
N ASP A 66 -3.43 15.24 -4.63
CA ASP A 66 -3.97 15.77 -5.89
C ASP A 66 -4.20 14.66 -6.93
N LEU A 67 -3.23 13.73 -7.07
CA LEU A 67 -3.41 12.58 -7.96
C LEU A 67 -4.64 11.74 -7.59
N LEU A 68 -4.90 11.53 -6.31
CA LEU A 68 -6.06 10.78 -5.84
C LEU A 68 -7.36 11.53 -6.09
N LYS A 69 -7.38 12.84 -5.85
CA LYS A 69 -8.53 13.71 -6.10
C LYS A 69 -8.92 13.70 -7.58
N ASP A 70 -7.95 13.80 -8.47
CA ASP A 70 -8.17 13.76 -9.93
C ASP A 70 -8.71 12.40 -10.40
N PHE A 71 -8.36 11.32 -9.70
CA PHE A 71 -8.81 9.98 -10.03
C PHE A 71 -10.20 9.64 -9.48
N GLU A 72 -10.62 10.22 -8.39
CA GLU A 72 -11.83 9.85 -7.64
C GLU A 72 -13.10 9.77 -8.50
N PRO A 73 -13.39 10.73 -9.43
CA PRO A 73 -14.57 10.65 -10.31
C PRO A 73 -14.58 9.48 -11.29
N GLN A 74 -13.44 8.86 -11.52
CA GLN A 74 -13.25 7.78 -12.51
C GLN A 74 -13.25 6.38 -11.87
N ARG A 75 -13.43 6.30 -10.53
CA ARG A 75 -13.39 5.03 -9.79
C ARG A 75 -14.63 4.19 -10.08
N ARG A 76 -14.40 2.89 -10.16
CA ARG A 76 -15.49 1.90 -10.24
C ARG A 76 -15.89 1.46 -8.84
N THR A 77 -17.16 1.19 -8.69
CA THR A 77 -17.75 0.65 -7.48
C THR A 77 -18.28 -0.76 -7.71
N PHE A 78 -18.43 -1.52 -6.67
CA PHE A 78 -19.13 -2.79 -6.69
C PHE A 78 -20.49 -2.61 -6.02
N LYS A 79 -21.58 -2.67 -6.78
CA LYS A 79 -22.93 -2.40 -6.29
C LYS A 79 -22.99 -1.04 -5.55
N SER A 80 -22.44 -0.01 -6.13
CA SER A 80 -22.31 1.34 -5.57
C SER A 80 -21.42 1.46 -4.32
N LEU A 81 -20.64 0.42 -3.98
CA LEU A 81 -19.71 0.43 -2.84
C LEU A 81 -18.27 0.58 -3.29
N CYS A 82 -17.52 1.44 -2.58
CA CYS A 82 -16.08 1.43 -2.59
C CYS A 82 -15.57 0.33 -1.64
N ILE A 83 -14.55 -0.41 -2.04
CA ILE A 83 -14.04 -1.52 -1.24
C ILE A 83 -12.57 -1.28 -0.89
N TYR A 84 -12.29 -1.13 0.40
CA TYR A 84 -10.96 -0.92 0.94
C TYR A 84 -10.46 -2.14 1.70
N SER A 85 -9.18 -2.43 1.62
CA SER A 85 -8.49 -3.32 2.55
C SER A 85 -7.47 -2.53 3.34
N ILE A 86 -7.47 -2.67 4.65
CA ILE A 86 -6.53 -2.00 5.54
C ILE A 86 -5.62 -3.05 6.17
N ASP A 87 -4.29 -2.80 6.10
CA ASP A 87 -3.30 -3.69 6.68
C ASP A 87 -2.00 -2.93 6.98
N GLY A 88 -1.15 -3.51 7.82
CA GLY A 88 0.11 -2.92 8.26
C GLY A 88 1.33 -3.45 7.52
N LEU A 89 2.31 -2.57 7.30
CA LEU A 89 3.63 -2.91 6.75
C LEU A 89 4.72 -2.32 7.63
N GLN A 90 5.69 -3.13 8.00
CA GLN A 90 6.87 -2.68 8.71
C GLN A 90 8.03 -2.45 7.74
N MET A 91 8.66 -1.29 7.83
CA MET A 91 9.79 -0.89 6.99
C MET A 91 11.04 -0.63 7.84
N THR A 92 12.20 -1.01 7.32
CA THR A 92 13.49 -0.71 7.93
C THR A 92 13.96 0.67 7.48
N LEU A 93 14.45 1.49 8.41
CA LEU A 93 15.04 2.80 8.16
C LEU A 93 16.56 2.77 8.36
N PRO A 94 17.31 3.68 7.70
CA PRO A 94 18.74 3.86 8.03
C PRO A 94 18.89 4.38 9.47
N ARG A 95 19.90 3.87 10.17
CA ARG A 95 20.20 4.34 11.53
C ARG A 95 21.09 5.60 11.45
N THR A 96 20.49 6.75 11.69
CA THR A 96 21.18 8.04 11.83
C THR A 96 20.61 8.77 13.04
N ASN A 97 21.37 9.74 13.60
CA ASN A 97 20.88 10.55 14.72
C ASN A 97 19.53 11.20 14.42
N ASN A 98 19.38 11.80 13.24
CA ASN A 98 18.12 12.43 12.82
C ASN A 98 16.91 11.48 12.86
N ILE A 99 17.07 10.22 12.48
CA ILE A 99 15.99 9.21 12.51
C ILE A 99 15.73 8.74 13.94
N VAL A 100 16.78 8.54 14.74
CA VAL A 100 16.66 8.11 16.15
C VAL A 100 16.06 9.22 16.98
N ASP A 101 16.50 10.48 16.80
CA ASP A 101 15.98 11.65 17.51
C ASP A 101 14.52 11.95 17.16
N ALA A 102 14.07 11.56 15.95
CA ALA A 102 12.68 11.57 15.56
C ALA A 102 11.83 10.44 16.19
N GLY A 103 12.41 9.62 17.07
CA GLY A 103 11.73 8.58 17.84
C GLY A 103 11.65 7.21 17.15
N TYR A 104 12.28 7.02 16.00
CA TYR A 104 12.31 5.72 15.33
C TYR A 104 13.39 4.85 15.94
N THR A 105 12.98 3.74 16.55
CA THR A 105 13.88 2.78 17.24
C THR A 105 13.82 1.40 16.58
N GLY A 106 14.71 0.52 17.01
CA GLY A 106 14.70 -0.89 16.63
C GLY A 106 13.48 -1.62 17.23
N ARG A 107 13.09 -2.74 16.63
CA ARG A 107 12.10 -3.63 17.23
C ARG A 107 12.74 -4.41 18.37
N ALA A 108 12.05 -4.53 19.50
CA ALA A 108 12.43 -5.48 20.54
C ALA A 108 12.50 -6.91 19.96
N VAL A 109 13.67 -7.51 19.99
CA VAL A 109 13.92 -8.89 19.56
C VAL A 109 13.75 -9.84 20.75
N SER A 110 14.09 -9.37 21.95
CA SER A 110 13.86 -10.04 23.22
C SER A 110 13.66 -9.00 24.32
N LYS A 111 13.38 -9.43 25.57
CA LYS A 111 13.25 -8.54 26.74
C LYS A 111 14.48 -7.61 26.93
N TYR A 112 15.64 -8.03 26.42
CA TYR A 112 16.91 -7.33 26.63
C TYR A 112 17.61 -6.86 25.35
N ARG A 113 17.00 -7.04 24.17
CA ARG A 113 17.67 -6.73 22.91
C ARG A 113 16.71 -6.16 21.88
N GLU A 114 17.06 -4.99 21.34
CA GLU A 114 16.42 -4.38 20.17
C GLU A 114 17.20 -4.66 18.89
N SER A 115 16.52 -4.67 17.75
CA SER A 115 17.19 -4.70 16.46
C SER A 115 17.97 -3.40 16.25
N TYR A 116 19.15 -3.49 15.66
CA TYR A 116 20.01 -2.32 15.41
C TYR A 116 19.34 -1.28 14.52
N MET A 117 18.59 -1.71 13.52
CA MET A 117 17.99 -0.81 12.52
C MET A 117 16.62 -0.29 12.98
N PRO A 118 16.41 1.04 12.96
CA PRO A 118 15.12 1.64 13.26
C PRO A 118 14.01 1.13 12.35
N ARG A 119 12.77 1.18 12.84
CA ARG A 119 11.59 0.71 12.12
C ARG A 119 10.56 1.83 11.99
N MET A 120 9.96 1.90 10.79
CA MET A 120 8.75 2.66 10.53
C MET A 120 7.59 1.68 10.35
N TYR A 121 6.48 1.94 11.01
CA TYR A 121 5.24 1.18 10.87
C TYR A 121 4.29 1.96 9.98
N LEU A 122 3.86 1.36 8.90
CA LEU A 122 2.95 1.94 7.92
C LEU A 122 1.62 1.23 7.98
N THR A 123 0.52 1.96 8.15
CA THR A 123 -0.84 1.45 7.93
C THR A 123 -1.31 1.93 6.57
N HIS A 124 -1.83 1.04 5.76
CA HIS A 124 -2.13 1.24 4.36
C HIS A 124 -3.60 0.92 4.06
N ALA A 125 -4.35 1.86 3.54
CA ALA A 125 -5.69 1.68 3.02
C ALA A 125 -5.63 1.57 1.48
N TYR A 126 -6.02 0.43 0.97
CA TYR A 126 -5.90 0.04 -0.43
C TYR A 126 -7.28 -0.17 -1.06
N ASP A 127 -7.58 0.57 -2.12
CA ASP A 127 -8.77 0.34 -2.94
C ASP A 127 -8.55 -0.93 -3.78
N VAL A 128 -9.23 -1.99 -3.40
CA VAL A 128 -9.02 -3.31 -4.01
C VAL A 128 -9.59 -3.45 -5.41
N LEU A 129 -10.50 -2.55 -5.82
CA LEU A 129 -11.09 -2.56 -7.16
C LEU A 129 -10.20 -1.84 -8.18
N SER A 130 -9.65 -0.70 -7.82
CA SER A 130 -8.76 0.07 -8.69
C SER A 130 -7.29 -0.31 -8.55
N GLY A 131 -6.92 -0.90 -7.44
CA GLY A 131 -5.53 -1.22 -7.14
C GLY A 131 -4.71 -0.01 -6.68
N VAL A 132 -5.35 1.00 -6.14
CA VAL A 132 -4.77 2.29 -5.76
C VAL A 132 -4.68 2.42 -4.24
N THR A 133 -3.58 2.97 -3.73
CA THR A 133 -3.45 3.37 -2.33
C THR A 133 -4.33 4.59 -2.08
N LYS A 134 -5.38 4.46 -1.27
CA LYS A 134 -6.27 5.58 -0.91
C LYS A 134 -5.67 6.46 0.17
N ALA A 135 -5.05 5.86 1.16
CA ALA A 135 -4.40 6.57 2.26
C ALA A 135 -3.32 5.69 2.91
N PHE A 136 -2.37 6.31 3.55
CA PHE A 136 -1.45 5.63 4.46
C PHE A 136 -1.07 6.54 5.62
N LYS A 137 -0.72 5.92 6.76
CA LYS A 137 -0.16 6.58 7.94
C LYS A 137 1.15 5.89 8.31
N TYR A 138 2.05 6.62 8.95
CA TYR A 138 3.35 6.07 9.39
C TYR A 138 3.66 6.53 10.81
N HIS A 139 4.22 5.63 11.60
CA HIS A 139 4.48 5.82 13.02
C HIS A 139 5.81 5.20 13.45
N THR A 140 6.28 5.62 14.62
CA THR A 140 7.43 5.04 15.31
C THR A 140 7.09 3.72 16.02
N ARG A 141 5.80 3.47 16.28
CA ARG A 141 5.27 2.27 16.94
C ARG A 141 4.08 1.70 16.16
N PRO A 142 3.78 0.40 16.30
CA PRO A 142 2.59 -0.17 15.67
C PRO A 142 1.31 0.46 16.26
N ASP A 143 0.48 1.04 15.42
CA ASP A 143 -0.83 1.60 15.83
C ASP A 143 -1.89 1.43 14.72
N GLU A 144 -1.90 0.28 14.10
CA GLU A 144 -2.76 -0.04 12.96
C GLU A 144 -4.26 0.15 13.25
N ILE A 145 -4.70 -0.14 14.49
CA ILE A 145 -6.11 0.00 14.87
C ILE A 145 -6.50 1.48 14.95
N THR A 146 -5.67 2.32 15.55
CA THR A 146 -5.92 3.78 15.60
C THR A 146 -5.93 4.38 14.21
N ASP A 147 -5.01 3.97 13.37
CA ASP A 147 -4.97 4.41 11.98
C ASP A 147 -6.22 3.98 11.22
N ALA A 148 -6.64 2.72 11.35
CA ALA A 148 -7.86 2.23 10.72
C ALA A 148 -9.10 3.02 11.15
N VAL A 149 -9.23 3.34 12.46
CA VAL A 149 -10.31 4.19 12.99
C VAL A 149 -10.32 5.57 12.33
N ASN A 150 -9.13 6.20 12.22
CA ASN A 150 -9.02 7.52 11.61
C ASN A 150 -9.27 7.49 10.10
N MET A 151 -8.82 6.43 9.40
CA MET A 151 -9.01 6.26 7.96
C MET A 151 -10.47 6.03 7.59
N VAL A 152 -11.23 5.28 8.40
CA VAL A 152 -12.67 5.05 8.16
C VAL A 152 -13.44 6.38 8.09
N ALA A 153 -13.07 7.38 8.89
CA ALA A 153 -13.67 8.71 8.86
C ALA A 153 -13.37 9.50 7.57
N MET A 154 -12.33 9.12 6.82
CA MET A 154 -11.91 9.77 5.57
C MET A 154 -12.52 9.11 4.32
N PHE A 155 -13.17 7.96 4.46
CA PHE A 155 -13.74 7.24 3.32
C PHE A 155 -15.12 7.78 2.95
N GLU A 156 -15.45 7.62 1.70
CA GLU A 156 -16.76 7.97 1.17
C GLU A 156 -17.86 7.14 1.84
N LYS A 157 -19.07 7.70 1.93
CA LYS A 157 -20.26 6.93 2.35
C LYS A 157 -20.43 5.71 1.44
N ASN A 158 -21.01 4.65 1.98
CA ASN A 158 -21.18 3.38 1.28
C ASN A 158 -19.83 2.70 0.91
N SER A 159 -18.85 2.80 1.79
CA SER A 159 -17.61 2.03 1.69
C SER A 159 -17.68 0.75 2.51
N VAL A 160 -16.99 -0.28 2.04
CA VAL A 160 -16.78 -1.54 2.78
C VAL A 160 -15.29 -1.68 3.09
N CYS A 161 -14.95 -1.81 4.35
CA CYS A 161 -13.58 -2.07 4.77
C CYS A 161 -13.38 -3.55 5.12
N LEU A 162 -12.38 -4.15 4.51
CA LEU A 162 -12.00 -5.55 4.70
C LEU A 162 -10.80 -5.64 5.64
N TYR A 163 -10.96 -6.39 6.73
CA TYR A 163 -9.96 -6.48 7.79
C TYR A 163 -9.53 -7.91 8.08
N ASP A 164 -8.27 -8.09 8.47
CA ASP A 164 -7.84 -9.34 9.06
C ASP A 164 -8.39 -9.49 10.51
N ARG A 165 -8.22 -10.70 11.05
CA ARG A 165 -8.71 -11.11 12.38
C ARG A 165 -8.18 -10.26 13.55
N LEU A 166 -7.04 -9.57 13.38
CA LEU A 166 -6.43 -8.76 14.43
C LEU A 166 -7.14 -7.42 14.65
N TYR A 167 -7.89 -6.94 13.65
CA TYR A 167 -8.55 -5.63 13.69
C TYR A 167 -9.89 -5.62 14.43
N ILE A 168 -10.52 -6.77 14.69
CA ILE A 168 -11.85 -6.81 15.33
C ILE A 168 -11.79 -6.27 16.77
N CYS A 169 -12.32 -5.07 16.96
CA CYS A 169 -12.45 -4.43 18.26
C CYS A 169 -13.63 -3.46 18.28
N ALA A 170 -14.14 -3.16 19.50
CA ALA A 170 -15.28 -2.27 19.69
C ALA A 170 -15.03 -0.86 19.14
N ARG A 171 -13.81 -0.32 19.31
CA ARG A 171 -13.44 1.03 18.85
C ARG A 171 -13.58 1.17 17.34
N LEU A 172 -13.15 0.17 16.57
CA LEU A 172 -13.25 0.21 15.12
C LEU A 172 -14.69 0.00 14.63
N ILE A 173 -15.47 -0.87 15.30
CA ILE A 173 -16.91 -1.02 15.02
C ILE A 173 -17.65 0.30 15.23
N ARG A 174 -17.37 1.03 16.34
CA ARG A 174 -17.94 2.37 16.59
C ARG A 174 -17.61 3.38 15.51
N ALA A 175 -16.37 3.36 14.98
CA ALA A 175 -15.98 4.22 13.87
C ALA A 175 -16.84 3.96 12.62
N HIS A 176 -17.13 2.71 12.32
CA HIS A 176 -18.03 2.33 11.23
C HIS A 176 -19.48 2.75 11.49
N ILE A 177 -19.99 2.60 12.72
CA ILE A 177 -21.32 3.07 13.10
C ILE A 177 -21.42 4.57 12.87
N LYS A 178 -20.44 5.34 13.36
CA LYS A 178 -20.41 6.81 13.27
C LYS A 178 -20.39 7.30 11.82
N THR A 179 -19.71 6.61 10.92
CA THR A 179 -19.57 7.01 9.52
C THR A 179 -20.65 6.42 8.60
N GLY A 180 -21.42 5.45 9.07
CA GLY A 180 -22.38 4.71 8.24
C GLY A 180 -21.72 3.77 7.22
N ASN A 181 -20.42 3.48 7.36
CA ASN A 181 -19.68 2.60 6.48
C ASN A 181 -19.76 1.13 6.94
N TYR A 182 -19.57 0.22 5.99
CA TYR A 182 -19.62 -1.21 6.24
C TYR A 182 -18.24 -1.77 6.56
N PHE A 183 -18.23 -2.88 7.29
CA PHE A 183 -17.02 -3.67 7.55
C PHE A 183 -17.23 -5.15 7.26
N LEU A 184 -16.13 -5.83 7.03
CA LEU A 184 -16.05 -7.28 6.98
C LEU A 184 -14.78 -7.74 7.70
N PHE A 185 -14.93 -8.29 8.90
CA PHE A 185 -13.84 -8.89 9.66
C PHE A 185 -13.83 -10.39 9.48
N ARG A 186 -12.63 -10.98 9.38
CA ARG A 186 -12.46 -12.38 9.75
C ARG A 186 -12.30 -12.42 11.27
N ALA A 187 -13.21 -13.10 11.97
CA ALA A 187 -13.18 -13.13 13.42
C ALA A 187 -12.16 -14.17 13.96
N ARG A 188 -11.71 -13.95 15.19
CA ARG A 188 -10.87 -14.88 15.96
C ARG A 188 -11.67 -15.48 17.11
N ALA A 189 -11.26 -16.69 17.56
CA ALA A 189 -11.99 -17.40 18.60
C ALA A 189 -11.80 -16.81 20.01
N LYS A 190 -10.73 -16.05 20.26
CA LYS A 190 -10.38 -15.50 21.57
C LYS A 190 -10.20 -13.98 21.49
N GLY A 191 -10.45 -13.28 22.61
CA GLY A 191 -10.28 -11.84 22.71
C GLY A 191 -11.28 -11.02 21.89
N VAL A 192 -12.50 -11.53 21.74
CA VAL A 192 -13.64 -10.89 21.07
C VAL A 192 -14.87 -10.92 21.99
N LYS A 193 -15.96 -10.25 21.57
CA LYS A 193 -17.22 -10.29 22.30
C LYS A 193 -17.71 -11.71 22.53
N LYS A 194 -18.43 -11.89 23.67
CA LYS A 194 -18.98 -13.17 24.12
C LYS A 194 -19.85 -13.83 23.03
N GLU A 195 -20.71 -13.06 22.38
CA GLU A 195 -21.58 -13.53 21.30
C GLU A 195 -20.82 -14.12 20.10
N VAL A 196 -19.69 -13.51 19.76
CA VAL A 196 -18.79 -14.01 18.68
C VAL A 196 -18.12 -15.30 19.14
N GLN A 197 -17.67 -15.39 20.38
CA GLN A 197 -17.03 -16.58 20.95
C GLN A 197 -18.01 -17.74 21.07
N GLU A 198 -19.22 -17.50 21.55
CA GLU A 198 -20.30 -18.50 21.61
C GLU A 198 -20.65 -19.01 20.21
N PHE A 199 -20.71 -18.11 19.22
CA PHE A 199 -20.95 -18.50 17.85
C PHE A 199 -19.85 -19.39 17.32
N PHE A 200 -18.56 -19.14 17.62
CA PHE A 200 -17.45 -20.04 17.23
C PHE A 200 -17.68 -21.48 17.70
N ASN A 201 -18.16 -21.65 18.92
CA ASN A 201 -18.36 -22.96 19.56
C ASN A 201 -19.69 -23.62 19.16
N SER A 202 -20.64 -22.86 18.61
CA SER A 202 -21.96 -23.37 18.24
C SER A 202 -21.91 -24.18 16.94
N LYS A 203 -22.92 -25.02 16.70
CA LYS A 203 -23.15 -25.69 15.40
C LYS A 203 -23.83 -24.79 14.37
N ARG A 204 -24.29 -23.60 14.77
CA ARG A 204 -25.00 -22.66 13.90
C ARG A 204 -24.10 -22.19 12.75
N ARG A 205 -24.68 -22.01 11.57
CA ARG A 205 -23.96 -21.48 10.40
C ARG A 205 -24.12 -19.98 10.20
N ARG A 206 -25.16 -19.40 10.83
CA ARG A 206 -25.45 -17.96 10.85
C ARG A 206 -25.95 -17.56 12.23
N SER A 207 -25.65 -16.33 12.63
CA SER A 207 -26.15 -15.67 13.83
C SER A 207 -26.07 -14.17 13.65
N SER A 208 -26.64 -13.43 14.57
CA SER A 208 -26.46 -11.99 14.68
C SER A 208 -26.49 -11.57 16.14
N TYR A 209 -25.96 -10.38 16.40
CA TYR A 209 -26.08 -9.70 17.70
C TYR A 209 -26.18 -8.20 17.48
N VAL A 210 -26.70 -7.48 18.48
CA VAL A 210 -26.78 -6.03 18.43
C VAL A 210 -25.60 -5.41 19.18
N PHE A 211 -24.96 -4.44 18.57
CA PHE A 211 -23.91 -3.64 19.19
C PHE A 211 -24.21 -2.16 18.98
N GLU A 212 -24.52 -1.46 20.07
CA GLU A 212 -24.84 -0.02 20.06
C GLU A 212 -25.88 0.35 18.99
N GLY A 213 -26.98 -0.43 18.92
CA GLY A 213 -28.08 -0.22 17.95
C GLY A 213 -27.84 -0.78 16.55
N LEU A 214 -26.61 -1.22 16.23
CA LEU A 214 -26.30 -1.84 14.94
C LEU A 214 -26.39 -3.36 15.00
N THR A 215 -27.13 -3.95 14.06
CA THR A 215 -27.13 -5.41 13.89
C THR A 215 -25.85 -5.86 13.19
N ILE A 216 -25.12 -6.75 13.85
CA ILE A 216 -23.90 -7.39 13.31
C ILE A 216 -24.19 -8.84 13.02
N TYR A 217 -23.95 -9.24 11.77
CA TYR A 217 -24.16 -10.61 11.28
C TYR A 217 -22.90 -11.42 11.43
N LEU A 218 -23.06 -12.68 11.85
CA LEU A 218 -22.03 -13.69 11.95
C LEU A 218 -22.31 -14.83 10.97
N ILE A 219 -21.29 -15.24 10.21
CA ILE A 219 -21.42 -16.33 9.25
C ILE A 219 -20.19 -17.25 9.28
N LYS A 220 -20.42 -18.57 9.34
CA LYS A 220 -19.38 -19.60 9.20
C LYS A 220 -19.26 -20.05 7.76
N ILE A 221 -18.03 -20.05 7.26
CA ILE A 221 -17.72 -20.51 5.91
C ILE A 221 -16.58 -21.51 6.00
N LYS A 222 -16.81 -22.74 5.54
CA LYS A 222 -15.78 -23.79 5.51
C LYS A 222 -14.63 -23.39 4.61
N ASN A 223 -13.43 -23.31 5.15
CA ASN A 223 -12.21 -23.06 4.42
C ASN A 223 -11.81 -24.32 3.64
N GLN A 224 -11.69 -24.21 2.32
CA GLN A 224 -11.40 -25.35 1.46
C GLN A 224 -10.01 -25.95 1.69
N LYS A 225 -9.03 -25.12 2.08
CA LYS A 225 -7.65 -25.56 2.30
C LYS A 225 -7.45 -26.19 3.68
N THR A 226 -7.91 -25.51 4.73
CA THR A 226 -7.69 -25.95 6.12
C THR A 226 -8.75 -26.92 6.62
N LYS A 227 -9.87 -27.08 5.88
CA LYS A 227 -11.07 -27.84 6.25
C LYS A 227 -11.77 -27.34 7.53
N LYS A 228 -11.26 -26.28 8.16
CA LYS A 228 -11.84 -25.61 9.34
C LYS A 228 -12.83 -24.53 8.92
N ASP A 229 -13.70 -24.13 9.84
CA ASP A 229 -14.62 -23.02 9.61
C ASP A 229 -13.90 -21.68 9.88
N ASP A 230 -13.99 -20.76 8.91
CA ASP A 230 -13.69 -19.35 9.11
C ASP A 230 -14.98 -18.64 9.53
N VAL A 231 -14.91 -17.80 10.56
CA VAL A 231 -16.03 -16.98 11.02
C VAL A 231 -15.83 -15.55 10.55
N PHE A 232 -16.88 -14.99 9.99
CA PHE A 232 -16.90 -13.60 9.54
C PHE A 232 -17.94 -12.81 10.32
N SER A 233 -17.61 -11.54 10.60
CA SER A 233 -18.45 -10.56 11.28
C SER A 233 -18.62 -9.34 10.39
N THR A 234 -19.86 -8.88 10.17
CA THR A 234 -20.15 -7.78 9.24
C THR A 234 -21.46 -7.07 9.59
N ASN A 235 -21.55 -5.78 9.20
CA ASN A 235 -22.77 -4.99 9.22
C ASN A 235 -23.35 -4.75 7.81
N LEU A 236 -22.93 -5.53 6.82
CA LEU A 236 -23.52 -5.47 5.48
C LEU A 236 -25.03 -5.71 5.50
N PRO A 237 -25.80 -5.18 4.53
CA PRO A 237 -27.23 -5.47 4.40
C PRO A 237 -27.53 -6.99 4.45
N PRO A 238 -28.64 -7.42 5.06
CA PRO A 238 -28.93 -8.85 5.31
C PRO A 238 -28.91 -9.72 4.05
N ASP A 239 -29.43 -9.22 2.95
CA ASP A 239 -29.46 -9.86 1.64
C ASP A 239 -28.07 -10.07 1.02
N TRP A 240 -27.07 -9.33 1.49
CA TRP A 240 -25.67 -9.48 1.09
C TRP A 240 -24.89 -10.46 1.95
N VAL A 241 -25.41 -10.82 3.13
CA VAL A 241 -24.74 -11.75 4.07
C VAL A 241 -24.94 -13.19 3.61
N THR A 242 -24.41 -13.53 2.44
CA THR A 242 -24.42 -14.89 1.89
C THR A 242 -23.00 -15.46 1.83
N LYS A 243 -22.88 -16.80 1.88
CA LYS A 243 -21.56 -17.47 1.76
C LYS A 243 -20.82 -17.02 0.49
N LYS A 244 -21.55 -16.86 -0.63
CA LYS A 244 -20.99 -16.45 -1.93
C LYS A 244 -20.45 -15.03 -1.87
N THR A 245 -21.24 -14.08 -1.38
CA THR A 245 -20.86 -12.65 -1.30
C THR A 245 -19.70 -12.44 -0.31
N ILE A 246 -19.80 -13.00 0.90
CA ILE A 246 -18.75 -12.86 1.93
C ILE A 246 -17.43 -13.46 1.46
N ARG A 247 -17.44 -14.67 0.87
CA ARG A 247 -16.23 -15.29 0.33
C ARG A 247 -15.61 -14.43 -0.77
N ARG A 248 -16.44 -13.92 -1.69
CA ARG A 248 -15.99 -13.08 -2.81
C ARG A 248 -15.37 -11.76 -2.30
N LEU A 249 -16.04 -11.05 -1.41
CA LEU A 249 -15.53 -9.81 -0.81
C LEU A 249 -14.23 -10.08 -0.04
N TYR A 250 -14.22 -11.09 0.83
CA TYR A 250 -13.05 -11.34 1.65
C TYR A 250 -11.82 -11.80 0.84
N THR A 251 -12.02 -12.45 -0.30
CA THR A 251 -10.92 -12.79 -1.22
C THR A 251 -10.23 -11.54 -1.75
N LEU A 252 -10.93 -10.41 -1.91
CA LEU A 252 -10.34 -9.15 -2.35
C LEU A 252 -9.35 -8.55 -1.34
N ARG A 253 -9.47 -8.91 -0.05
CA ARG A 253 -8.52 -8.48 0.98
C ARG A 253 -7.06 -8.80 0.62
N TRP A 254 -6.83 -9.93 -0.06
CA TRP A 254 -5.49 -10.31 -0.53
C TRP A 254 -4.88 -9.28 -1.50
N GLY A 255 -5.65 -8.35 -2.01
CA GLY A 255 -5.15 -7.25 -2.84
C GLY A 255 -4.13 -6.38 -2.10
N VAL A 256 -4.30 -6.13 -0.80
CA VAL A 256 -3.34 -5.36 0.01
C VAL A 256 -2.01 -6.10 0.19
N GLU A 257 -2.04 -7.43 0.37
CA GLU A 257 -0.81 -8.23 0.44
C GLU A 257 -0.05 -8.21 -0.91
N THR A 258 -0.78 -8.21 -2.03
CA THR A 258 -0.19 -8.03 -3.36
C THR A 258 0.45 -6.65 -3.49
N SER A 259 -0.21 -5.60 -2.98
CA SER A 259 0.36 -4.23 -3.00
C SER A 259 1.65 -4.15 -2.17
N PHE A 260 1.74 -4.86 -1.03
CA PHE A 260 2.98 -4.94 -0.27
C PHE A 260 4.13 -5.63 -1.03
N CYS A 261 3.82 -6.67 -1.79
CA CYS A 261 4.80 -7.28 -2.70
C CYS A 261 5.26 -6.30 -3.79
N GLU A 262 4.35 -5.50 -4.34
CA GLU A 262 4.69 -4.46 -5.32
C GLU A 262 5.57 -3.37 -4.70
N LEU A 263 5.26 -2.91 -3.49
CA LEU A 263 6.05 -1.94 -2.74
C LEU A 263 7.45 -2.46 -2.40
N THR A 264 7.54 -3.68 -1.88
CA THR A 264 8.81 -4.23 -1.37
C THR A 264 9.69 -4.85 -2.46
N SER A 265 9.09 -5.59 -3.40
CA SER A 265 9.85 -6.35 -4.41
C SER A 265 10.05 -5.56 -5.71
N THR A 266 9.03 -4.82 -6.18
CA THR A 266 9.13 -4.06 -7.43
C THR A 266 9.67 -2.65 -7.21
N ALA A 267 9.05 -1.91 -6.28
CA ALA A 267 9.45 -0.54 -5.99
C ALA A 267 10.58 -0.45 -4.96
N LYS A 268 10.93 -1.54 -4.27
CA LYS A 268 12.04 -1.63 -3.30
C LYS A 268 12.01 -0.50 -2.27
N ILE A 269 10.83 -0.24 -1.69
CA ILE A 269 10.56 0.90 -0.80
C ILE A 269 11.53 1.03 0.39
N GLN A 270 12.21 -0.02 0.79
CA GLN A 270 13.17 0.00 1.91
C GLN A 270 14.60 0.38 1.49
N GLN A 271 14.83 0.69 0.23
CA GLN A 271 16.14 1.14 -0.27
C GLN A 271 16.21 2.67 -0.26
N TRP A 272 16.32 3.24 0.93
CA TRP A 272 16.37 4.68 1.13
C TRP A 272 17.69 5.29 0.67
N HIS A 273 17.63 6.44 0.01
CA HIS A 273 18.79 7.24 -0.39
C HIS A 273 19.05 8.39 0.58
N SER A 274 18.01 8.84 1.28
CA SER A 274 18.14 9.87 2.31
C SER A 274 18.55 9.27 3.65
N LYS A 275 19.34 10.04 4.39
CA LYS A 275 19.70 9.79 5.80
C LYS A 275 18.89 10.67 6.77
N PHE A 276 17.96 11.48 6.27
CA PHE A 276 17.11 12.39 7.04
C PHE A 276 15.64 12.02 6.85
N LEU A 277 14.85 12.14 7.90
CA LEU A 277 13.44 11.77 7.89
C LEU A 277 12.65 12.51 6.79
N ASN A 278 12.84 13.82 6.66
CA ASN A 278 12.20 14.62 5.61
C ASN A 278 12.46 14.02 4.20
N GLY A 279 13.70 13.64 3.91
CA GLY A 279 14.04 13.06 2.62
C GLY A 279 13.52 11.63 2.43
N ILE A 280 13.40 10.84 3.51
CA ILE A 280 12.74 9.53 3.48
C ILE A 280 11.27 9.67 3.15
N LEU A 281 10.58 10.64 3.77
CA LEU A 281 9.18 10.92 3.48
C LEU A 281 8.96 11.45 2.06
N GLN A 282 9.89 12.27 1.52
CA GLN A 282 9.86 12.64 0.10
C GLN A 282 9.90 11.40 -0.80
N GLU A 283 10.80 10.46 -0.51
CA GLU A 283 10.90 9.20 -1.27
C GLU A 283 9.65 8.35 -1.12
N LEU A 284 9.09 8.26 0.09
CA LEU A 284 7.88 7.49 0.38
C LEU A 284 6.67 7.99 -0.43
N TYR A 285 6.38 9.29 -0.35
CA TYR A 285 5.25 9.88 -1.08
C TYR A 285 5.45 9.84 -2.60
N ALA A 286 6.65 10.13 -3.09
CA ALA A 286 6.97 10.02 -4.51
C ALA A 286 6.77 8.60 -5.03
N MET A 287 7.14 7.58 -4.24
CA MET A 287 6.94 6.18 -4.60
C MET A 287 5.46 5.81 -4.68
N PHE A 288 4.67 6.15 -3.65
CA PHE A 288 3.23 5.94 -3.67
C PHE A 288 2.58 6.66 -4.85
N TRP A 289 3.04 7.87 -5.17
CA TRP A 289 2.56 8.60 -6.33
C TRP A 289 2.82 7.83 -7.64
N VAL A 290 4.05 7.35 -7.87
CA VAL A 290 4.39 6.61 -9.11
C VAL A 290 3.63 5.31 -9.22
N ILE A 291 3.47 4.59 -8.11
CA ILE A 291 2.69 3.35 -8.07
C ILE A 291 1.22 3.64 -8.38
N ASN A 292 0.62 4.62 -7.71
CA ASN A 292 -0.77 5.02 -7.94
C ASN A 292 -0.98 5.50 -9.37
N TYR A 293 -0.11 6.36 -9.90
CA TYR A 293 -0.19 6.81 -11.28
C TYR A 293 -0.16 5.63 -12.25
N THR A 294 0.76 4.70 -12.05
CA THR A 294 0.86 3.47 -12.87
C THR A 294 -0.43 2.66 -12.80
N LYS A 295 -0.96 2.42 -11.58
CA LYS A 295 -2.19 1.67 -11.37
C LYS A 295 -3.41 2.35 -11.99
N ILE A 296 -3.54 3.67 -11.82
CA ILE A 296 -4.59 4.47 -12.44
C ILE A 296 -4.56 4.33 -13.97
N GLN A 297 -3.36 4.45 -14.57
CA GLN A 297 -3.23 4.31 -16.02
C GLN A 297 -3.58 2.90 -16.51
N MET A 298 -3.22 1.87 -15.75
CA MET A 298 -3.62 0.49 -16.05
C MET A 298 -5.12 0.30 -15.90
N TYR A 299 -5.71 0.85 -14.84
CA TYR A 299 -7.12 0.75 -14.53
C TYR A 299 -8.01 1.44 -15.58
N LEU A 300 -7.69 2.66 -15.95
CA LEU A 300 -8.46 3.44 -16.94
C LEU A 300 -8.45 2.83 -18.35
N ARG A 301 -7.48 1.97 -18.64
CA ARG A 301 -7.32 1.32 -19.94
C ARG A 301 -7.74 -0.16 -19.95
N GLN A 302 -8.25 -0.65 -18.82
CA GLN A 302 -8.92 -1.95 -18.81
C GLN A 302 -10.29 -1.80 -19.47
N GLU A 303 -10.58 -2.68 -20.43
CA GLU A 303 -11.89 -2.71 -21.08
C GLU A 303 -13.01 -2.88 -20.04
N SER A 304 -14.07 -2.11 -20.17
CA SER A 304 -15.20 -2.06 -19.22
C SER A 304 -15.93 -3.41 -19.06
N THR A 305 -15.73 -4.31 -20.02
CA THR A 305 -16.34 -5.66 -20.06
C THR A 305 -15.77 -6.62 -19.04
N THR A 306 -14.61 -6.32 -18.45
CA THR A 306 -13.99 -7.22 -17.47
C THR A 306 -14.54 -6.92 -16.07
N ASN A 307 -15.39 -7.82 -15.56
CA ASN A 307 -15.76 -7.81 -14.16
C ASN A 307 -14.49 -7.91 -13.32
N PRO A 308 -14.13 -6.88 -12.51
CA PRO A 308 -12.88 -6.85 -11.75
C PRO A 308 -12.74 -8.02 -10.77
N LEU A 309 -13.84 -8.73 -10.52
CA LEU A 309 -13.92 -9.89 -9.64
C LEU A 309 -13.72 -11.23 -10.38
N ASN A 310 -13.63 -11.23 -11.71
CA ASN A 310 -13.37 -12.46 -12.47
C ASN A 310 -11.85 -12.61 -12.69
N SER A 311 -11.26 -13.57 -11.99
CA SER A 311 -9.82 -13.89 -12.01
C SER A 311 -9.29 -14.46 -13.33
N LYS A 312 -10.17 -14.76 -14.31
CA LYS A 312 -9.79 -15.38 -15.58
C LYS A 312 -9.21 -14.41 -16.62
N TYR A 313 -9.24 -13.09 -16.37
CA TYR A 313 -8.76 -12.11 -17.34
C TYR A 313 -7.27 -11.80 -17.16
N SER A 314 -6.60 -11.62 -18.28
CA SER A 314 -5.21 -11.17 -18.31
C SER A 314 -5.10 -9.76 -17.73
N LYS A 315 -4.20 -9.57 -16.76
CA LYS A 315 -3.88 -8.25 -16.21
C LYS A 315 -2.60 -7.72 -16.86
N PRO A 316 -2.51 -6.41 -17.12
CA PRO A 316 -1.25 -5.83 -17.58
C PRO A 316 -0.11 -6.09 -16.59
N ASN A 317 1.10 -6.27 -17.09
CA ASN A 317 2.28 -6.50 -16.25
C ASN A 317 2.68 -5.21 -15.52
N PHE A 318 2.37 -5.15 -14.22
CA PHE A 318 2.64 -3.97 -13.39
C PHE A 318 4.12 -3.59 -13.38
N LYS A 319 5.03 -4.55 -13.18
CA LYS A 319 6.48 -4.28 -13.10
C LYS A 319 7.02 -3.65 -14.38
N LEU A 320 6.59 -4.15 -15.54
CA LEU A 320 6.99 -3.60 -16.83
C LEU A 320 6.51 -2.15 -17.00
N ILE A 321 5.23 -1.89 -16.72
CA ILE A 321 4.63 -0.56 -16.88
C ILE A 321 5.20 0.41 -15.85
N PHE A 322 5.39 -0.01 -14.61
CA PHE A 322 6.00 0.80 -13.54
C PHE A 322 7.40 1.27 -13.91
N ASN A 323 8.27 0.38 -14.39
CA ASN A 323 9.61 0.74 -14.84
C ASN A 323 9.57 1.71 -16.04
N TRP A 324 8.67 1.44 -16.98
CA TRP A 324 8.51 2.32 -18.14
C TRP A 324 8.03 3.73 -17.76
N VAL A 325 7.06 3.85 -16.83
CA VAL A 325 6.56 5.12 -16.28
C VAL A 325 7.68 5.87 -15.58
N LYS A 326 8.43 5.19 -14.72
CA LYS A 326 9.56 5.76 -14.00
C LYS A 326 10.58 6.38 -14.94
N ASP A 327 11.03 5.61 -15.94
CA ASP A 327 12.08 6.05 -16.86
C ASP A 327 11.67 7.24 -17.75
N ARG A 328 10.35 7.44 -17.92
CA ARG A 328 9.79 8.53 -18.75
C ARG A 328 9.09 9.62 -17.94
N MET A 329 9.31 9.65 -16.63
CA MET A 329 8.60 10.57 -15.73
C MET A 329 8.64 12.03 -16.18
N GLY A 330 9.80 12.54 -16.61
CA GLY A 330 9.93 13.91 -17.10
C GLY A 330 8.99 14.23 -18.27
N LYS A 331 8.89 13.32 -19.23
CA LYS A 331 8.00 13.46 -20.39
C LYS A 331 6.52 13.30 -20.02
N ILE A 332 6.22 12.43 -19.03
CA ILE A 332 4.86 12.24 -18.49
C ILE A 332 4.39 13.51 -17.80
N LEU A 333 5.22 14.10 -16.93
CA LEU A 333 4.89 15.34 -16.23
C LEU A 333 4.73 16.54 -17.19
N ASN A 334 5.36 16.48 -18.38
CA ASN A 334 5.18 17.46 -19.46
C ASN A 334 4.00 17.10 -20.39
N LYS A 335 3.22 16.07 -20.08
CA LYS A 335 2.06 15.60 -20.86
C LYS A 335 2.40 15.33 -22.34
N THR A 336 3.61 14.84 -22.63
CA THR A 336 4.07 14.57 -24.00
C THR A 336 3.19 13.48 -24.65
N ARG A 337 2.40 13.82 -25.65
CA ARG A 337 1.39 12.95 -26.32
C ARG A 337 1.98 11.60 -26.75
N ARG A 338 3.12 11.61 -27.45
CA ARG A 338 3.79 10.38 -27.91
C ARG A 338 4.11 9.39 -26.78
N VAL A 339 4.44 9.88 -25.59
CA VAL A 339 4.71 9.04 -24.41
C VAL A 339 3.42 8.48 -23.83
N LEU A 340 2.36 9.29 -23.77
CA LEU A 340 1.07 8.81 -23.29
C LEU A 340 0.48 7.74 -24.21
N ASP A 341 0.63 7.87 -25.51
CA ASP A 341 0.19 6.87 -26.50
C ASP A 341 1.05 5.59 -26.43
N GLY A 342 2.37 5.71 -26.26
CA GLY A 342 3.26 4.58 -26.02
C GLY A 342 2.88 3.79 -24.76
N MET A 343 2.45 4.48 -23.70
CA MET A 343 1.97 3.83 -22.48
C MET A 343 0.66 3.06 -22.71
N LYS A 344 -0.28 3.62 -23.48
CA LYS A 344 -1.52 2.93 -23.86
C LYS A 344 -1.23 1.63 -24.60
N TRP A 345 -0.33 1.70 -25.58
CA TRP A 345 0.09 0.54 -26.35
C TRP A 345 0.77 -0.52 -25.46
N LEU A 346 1.70 -0.11 -24.58
CA LEU A 346 2.40 -1.02 -23.67
C LEU A 346 1.43 -1.74 -22.73
N ILE A 347 0.44 -1.03 -22.18
CA ILE A 347 -0.60 -1.63 -21.33
C ILE A 347 -1.39 -2.69 -22.09
N LYS A 348 -1.69 -2.44 -23.38
CA LYS A 348 -2.43 -3.38 -24.22
C LYS A 348 -1.65 -4.67 -24.46
N ILE A 349 -0.36 -4.58 -24.84
CA ILE A 349 0.46 -5.74 -25.20
C ILE A 349 1.00 -6.51 -24.00
N SER A 350 1.12 -5.87 -22.83
CA SER A 350 1.68 -6.49 -21.61
C SER A 350 0.66 -7.32 -20.82
N LYS A 351 -0.53 -7.57 -21.39
CA LYS A 351 -1.55 -8.42 -20.75
C LYS A 351 -1.06 -9.87 -20.69
N GLU A 352 -0.80 -10.35 -19.50
CA GLU A 352 -0.39 -11.72 -19.25
C GLU A 352 -1.60 -12.56 -18.81
N LYS A 353 -1.77 -13.74 -19.40
CA LYS A 353 -2.70 -14.74 -18.85
C LYS A 353 -2.16 -15.20 -17.50
N ARG A 354 -2.89 -14.94 -16.44
CA ARG A 354 -2.57 -15.53 -15.14
C ARG A 354 -3.10 -16.96 -15.13
N GLU A 355 -2.23 -17.90 -15.39
CA GLU A 355 -2.49 -19.28 -14.99
C GLU A 355 -2.48 -19.32 -13.46
N HIS A 356 -3.61 -19.70 -12.88
CA HIS A 356 -3.68 -20.04 -11.47
C HIS A 356 -2.94 -21.36 -11.26
N LEU A 357 -1.62 -21.30 -11.23
CA LEU A 357 -0.85 -22.36 -10.65
C LEU A 357 -1.25 -22.40 -9.17
N SER A 358 -1.95 -23.45 -8.78
CA SER A 358 -2.32 -23.77 -7.39
C SER A 358 -1.06 -24.15 -6.59
N ARG A 359 -0.04 -23.27 -6.59
CA ARG A 359 1.19 -23.47 -5.85
C ARG A 359 0.90 -23.22 -4.38
N SER A 360 0.72 -24.29 -3.62
CA SER A 360 0.67 -24.28 -2.18
C SER A 360 2.09 -24.49 -1.67
N TYR A 361 2.79 -23.44 -1.32
CA TYR A 361 4.04 -23.56 -0.59
C TYR A 361 3.77 -23.57 0.92
N ARG A 362 4.42 -24.47 1.66
CA ARG A 362 4.48 -24.39 3.11
C ARG A 362 5.14 -23.05 3.45
N ARG A 363 4.50 -22.23 4.28
CA ARG A 363 5.17 -21.02 4.80
C ARG A 363 6.32 -21.49 5.65
N GLU A 364 7.54 -21.15 5.26
CA GLU A 364 8.71 -21.31 6.14
C GLU A 364 8.45 -20.50 7.41
N ILE A 365 8.70 -21.12 8.55
CA ILE A 365 8.75 -20.41 9.83
C ILE A 365 9.94 -19.47 9.71
N LYS A 366 9.68 -18.18 9.51
CA LYS A 366 10.75 -17.19 9.49
C LYS A 366 11.44 -17.27 10.84
N GLY A 367 12.70 -17.63 10.83
CA GLY A 367 13.57 -17.55 12.00
C GLY A 367 13.55 -16.13 12.60
N PRO A 368 14.12 -15.92 13.80
CA PRO A 368 14.20 -14.61 14.40
C PRO A 368 14.83 -13.64 13.41
N ALA A 369 14.21 -12.45 13.24
CA ALA A 369 14.69 -11.46 12.29
C ALA A 369 16.18 -11.18 12.55
N SER A 370 17.03 -11.38 11.54
CA SER A 370 18.43 -11.02 11.62
C SER A 370 18.53 -9.55 12.10
N PRO A 371 19.43 -9.24 13.04
CA PRO A 371 19.67 -7.87 13.48
C PRO A 371 20.19 -6.98 12.35
N TYR A 372 20.66 -7.58 11.25
CA TYR A 372 21.15 -6.90 10.06
C TYR A 372 20.18 -7.10 8.89
N PRO A 373 19.93 -6.07 8.06
CA PRO A 373 19.14 -6.25 6.84
C PRO A 373 19.87 -7.25 5.91
N TYR A 374 19.14 -8.15 5.27
CA TYR A 374 19.65 -9.17 4.35
C TYR A 374 20.41 -8.63 3.12
N ASN A 375 20.42 -7.32 2.90
CA ASN A 375 21.13 -6.66 1.82
C ASN A 375 22.37 -5.92 2.36
N ASN A 376 23.30 -6.65 2.92
CA ASN A 376 24.62 -6.14 3.37
C ASN A 376 25.60 -5.76 2.26
N THR A 377 25.19 -5.70 1.00
CA THR A 377 26.08 -5.33 -0.11
C THR A 377 26.45 -3.85 -0.16
N VAL A 378 26.08 -3.03 0.81
CA VAL A 378 26.30 -1.58 0.79
C VAL A 378 27.30 -1.10 1.84
N TRP A 379 27.73 -1.92 2.81
CA TRP A 379 28.53 -1.46 3.93
C TRP A 379 30.01 -1.95 3.91
N ASN A 380 30.44 -2.58 2.83
CA ASN A 380 31.84 -3.00 2.65
C ASN A 380 32.61 -2.04 1.74
N ILE A 381 32.38 -0.74 1.83
CA ILE A 381 33.29 0.26 1.27
C ILE A 381 33.48 1.33 2.36
N ILE A 382 34.43 1.09 3.22
CA ILE A 382 35.21 2.14 3.86
C ILE A 382 36.38 2.44 2.95
#